data_ec2d038f3206887246f23b9ac2e7a908
#
_entry.id   ec2d038f3206887246f23b9ac2e7a908
#
_cell.length_a   1.000
_cell.length_b   1.000
_cell.length_c   1.000
_cell.angle_alpha   90.00
_cell.angle_beta   90.00
_cell.angle_gamma   90.00
#
_symmetry.space_group_name_H-M   'P 1'
#
loop_
_entity.id
_entity.type
_entity.pdbx_description
1 polymer ?
#
loop_
_entity_poly.entity_id
_entity_poly.type
_entity_poly.pdbx_seq_one_letter_code
_entity_poly.pdbx_strand_id
1 'polypeptide(L)'
;MQEILNAIYDSTRRAALAIVWDGGEHCVCELMERLDVSQSRMSRHMKVLREAGLVIDRRDAQWVRYRQNPNIPAEIAAVISAVLLAEYSLEQEMA
;
A
#
# COMPACT_ATOMS: atom_id res chain seq x y z
N MET A 1 -13.55 -10.00 -0.69
CA MET A 1 -13.43 -8.96 -1.76
C MET A 1 -13.80 -7.56 -1.27
N GLN A 2 -14.84 -7.43 -0.46
CA GLN A 2 -15.28 -6.12 0.03
C GLN A 2 -14.18 -5.39 0.82
N GLU A 3 -13.47 -6.10 1.68
CA GLU A 3 -12.38 -5.53 2.47
C GLU A 3 -11.24 -5.02 1.58
N ILE A 4 -10.95 -5.76 0.52
CA ILE A 4 -9.91 -5.37 -0.44
C ILE A 4 -10.33 -4.11 -1.19
N LEU A 5 -11.57 -4.08 -1.67
CA LEU A 5 -12.09 -2.90 -2.37
C LEU A 5 -12.11 -1.67 -1.48
N ASN A 6 -12.51 -1.82 -0.20
CA ASN A 6 -12.46 -0.73 0.76
C ASN A 6 -11.03 -0.24 0.99
N ALA A 7 -10.08 -1.18 1.09
CA ALA A 7 -8.68 -0.82 1.33
C ALA A 7 -8.12 0.01 0.19
N ILE A 8 -8.46 -0.31 -1.06
CA ILE A 8 -7.91 0.40 -2.22
C ILE A 8 -8.79 1.57 -2.68
N TYR A 9 -9.94 1.80 -2.03
CA TYR A 9 -10.78 2.94 -2.35
C TYR A 9 -10.07 4.27 -2.05
N ASP A 10 -9.26 4.32 -1.02
CA ASP A 10 -8.57 5.54 -0.58
C ASP A 10 -7.30 5.77 -1.41
N SER A 11 -7.13 7.01 -1.90
CA SER A 11 -6.00 7.34 -2.77
C SER A 11 -4.65 7.25 -2.05
N THR A 12 -4.58 7.60 -0.77
CA THR A 12 -3.35 7.50 0.00
C THR A 12 -2.94 6.04 0.16
N ARG A 13 -3.92 5.16 0.41
CA ARG A 13 -3.63 3.73 0.50
C ARG A 13 -3.16 3.14 -0.83
N ARG A 14 -3.74 3.57 -1.94
CA ARG A 14 -3.25 3.15 -3.26
C ARG A 14 -1.81 3.61 -3.49
N ALA A 15 -1.50 4.85 -3.11
CA ALA A 15 -0.14 5.38 -3.24
C ALA A 15 0.86 4.58 -2.39
N ALA A 16 0.49 4.22 -1.16
CA ALA A 16 1.32 3.40 -0.30
C ALA A 16 1.51 2.00 -0.89
N LEU A 17 0.45 1.40 -1.42
CA LEU A 17 0.54 0.10 -2.10
C LEU A 17 1.49 0.15 -3.29
N ALA A 18 1.43 1.22 -4.09
CA ALA A 18 2.33 1.37 -5.24
C ALA A 18 3.79 1.33 -4.81
N ILE A 19 4.10 1.94 -3.66
CA ILE A 19 5.47 1.94 -3.14
C ILE A 19 5.91 0.53 -2.74
N VAL A 20 5.09 -0.19 -1.97
CA VAL A 20 5.48 -1.51 -1.46
C VAL A 20 5.31 -2.61 -2.51
N TRP A 21 4.72 -2.31 -3.66
CA TRP A 21 4.48 -3.29 -4.71
C TRP A 21 5.76 -3.74 -5.42
N ASP A 22 6.88 -3.08 -5.12
CA ASP A 22 8.19 -3.52 -5.62
C ASP A 22 8.69 -4.81 -4.94
N GLY A 23 8.01 -5.26 -3.88
CA GLY A 23 8.37 -6.47 -3.14
C GLY A 23 9.37 -6.25 -2.02
N GLY A 24 9.95 -5.05 -1.91
CA GLY A 24 10.89 -4.71 -0.85
C GLY A 24 10.21 -4.21 0.42
N GLU A 25 11.00 -4.13 1.49
CA GLU A 25 10.53 -3.51 2.74
C GLU A 25 10.67 -2.01 2.69
N HIS A 26 9.68 -1.32 3.25
CA HIS A 26 9.67 0.13 3.33
C HIS A 26 9.28 0.56 4.74
N CYS A 27 10.10 1.39 5.35
CA CYS A 27 9.83 1.94 6.67
C CYS A 27 8.61 2.85 6.62
N VAL A 28 7.79 2.84 7.68
CA VAL A 28 6.69 3.80 7.80
C VAL A 28 7.22 5.23 7.65
N CYS A 29 8.44 5.52 8.09
CA CYS A 29 9.07 6.82 7.95
C CYS A 29 9.23 7.24 6.48
N GLU A 30 9.59 6.30 5.62
CA GLU A 30 9.69 6.56 4.18
C GLU A 30 8.32 6.88 3.59
N LEU A 31 7.30 6.11 3.98
CA LEU A 31 5.94 6.32 3.49
C LEU A 31 5.40 7.68 3.92
N MET A 32 5.65 8.07 5.17
CA MET A 32 5.25 9.38 5.69
C MET A 32 5.87 10.51 4.88
N GLU A 33 7.15 10.41 4.61
CA GLU A 33 7.89 11.45 3.88
C GLU A 33 7.43 11.54 2.42
N ARG A 34 7.36 10.39 1.75
CA ARG A 34 7.02 10.35 0.33
C ARG A 34 5.58 10.78 0.05
N LEU A 35 4.66 10.49 0.98
CA LEU A 35 3.24 10.77 0.79
C LEU A 35 2.77 12.01 1.55
N ASP A 36 3.66 12.64 2.32
CA ASP A 36 3.36 13.82 3.14
C ASP A 36 2.16 13.56 4.05
N VAL A 37 2.25 12.48 4.83
CA VAL A 37 1.19 12.04 5.74
C VAL A 37 1.80 11.84 7.12
N SER A 38 1.07 12.24 8.16
CA SER A 38 1.52 12.08 9.54
C SER A 38 1.66 10.60 9.92
N GLN A 39 2.47 10.33 10.94
CA GLN A 39 2.69 8.97 11.40
C GLN A 39 1.38 8.29 11.81
N SER A 40 0.53 8.97 12.56
CA SER A 40 -0.72 8.37 13.04
C SER A 40 -1.66 8.02 11.89
N ARG A 41 -1.75 8.89 10.88
CA ARG A 41 -2.59 8.63 9.71
C ARG A 41 -2.00 7.52 8.84
N MET A 42 -0.68 7.56 8.63
CA MET A 42 -0.01 6.54 7.83
C MET A 42 -0.16 5.17 8.47
N SER A 43 0.03 5.09 9.78
CA SER A 43 -0.13 3.82 10.51
C SER A 43 -1.55 3.27 10.40
N ARG A 44 -2.56 4.14 10.45
CA ARG A 44 -3.97 3.73 10.28
C ARG A 44 -4.24 3.21 8.87
N HIS A 45 -3.71 3.89 7.86
CA HIS A 45 -3.85 3.42 6.48
C HIS A 45 -3.18 2.06 6.29
N MET A 46 -1.97 1.90 6.82
CA MET A 46 -1.26 0.63 6.69
C MET A 46 -1.94 -0.50 7.45
N LYS A 47 -2.60 -0.19 8.57
CA LYS A 47 -3.40 -1.16 9.29
C LYS A 47 -4.56 -1.68 8.44
N VAL A 48 -5.26 -0.80 7.73
CA VAL A 48 -6.34 -1.20 6.83
C VAL A 48 -5.81 -2.12 5.74
N LEU A 49 -4.68 -1.79 5.14
CA LEU A 49 -4.07 -2.62 4.09
C LEU A 49 -3.62 -3.98 4.65
N ARG A 50 -3.08 -4.00 5.87
CA ARG A 50 -2.65 -5.24 6.51
C ARG A 50 -3.85 -6.14 6.84
N GLU A 51 -4.92 -5.56 7.37
CA GLU A 51 -6.12 -6.34 7.71
C GLU A 51 -6.83 -6.87 6.46
N ALA A 52 -6.68 -6.20 5.33
CA ALA A 52 -7.17 -6.70 4.04
C ALA A 52 -6.26 -7.77 3.43
N GLY A 53 -5.11 -8.06 4.05
CA GLY A 53 -4.19 -9.09 3.57
C GLY A 53 -3.27 -8.64 2.44
N LEU A 54 -3.17 -7.34 2.17
CA LEU A 54 -2.39 -6.82 1.05
C LEU A 54 -0.93 -6.53 1.42
N VAL A 55 -0.66 -6.23 2.68
CA VAL A 55 0.68 -5.98 3.18
C VAL A 55 0.93 -6.78 4.45
N ILE A 56 2.20 -7.01 4.76
CA ILE A 56 2.64 -7.53 6.05
C ILE A 56 3.59 -6.53 6.66
N ASP A 57 3.75 -6.60 7.98
CA ASP A 57 4.61 -5.68 8.70
C ASP A 57 5.64 -6.44 9.53
N ARG A 58 6.71 -5.74 9.86
CA ARG A 58 7.77 -6.23 10.74
C ARG A 58 8.25 -5.07 11.59
N ARG A 59 8.33 -5.28 12.90
CA ARG A 59 8.89 -4.26 13.78
C ARG A 59 10.40 -4.33 13.74
N ASP A 60 11.02 -3.18 13.59
CA ASP A 60 12.47 -3.02 13.58
C ASP A 60 12.82 -1.87 14.53
N ALA A 61 13.23 -2.20 15.76
CA ALA A 61 13.44 -1.23 16.84
C ALA A 61 12.15 -0.43 17.07
N GLN A 62 12.19 0.89 16.97
CA GLN A 62 11.02 1.75 17.16
C GLN A 62 10.19 1.94 15.89
N TRP A 63 10.66 1.41 14.75
CA TRP A 63 10.01 1.61 13.46
C TRP A 63 9.29 0.35 13.02
N VAL A 64 8.26 0.53 12.19
CA VAL A 64 7.55 -0.56 11.52
C VAL A 64 7.91 -0.53 10.05
N ARG A 65 8.24 -1.70 9.49
CA ARG A 65 8.51 -1.85 8.07
C ARG A 65 7.39 -2.65 7.44
N TYR A 66 7.00 -2.24 6.25
CA TYR A 66 5.90 -2.84 5.50
C TYR A 66 6.39 -3.37 4.17
N ARG A 67 5.78 -4.44 3.71
CA ARG A 67 6.01 -4.94 2.36
C ARG A 67 4.76 -5.63 1.83
N GLN A 68 4.73 -5.83 0.52
CA GLN A 68 3.67 -6.60 -0.12
C GLN A 68 3.60 -7.98 0.53
N ASN A 69 2.37 -8.45 0.82
CA ASN A 69 2.19 -9.81 1.34
C ASN A 69 2.55 -10.81 0.23
N PRO A 70 3.55 -11.68 0.44
CA PRO A 70 3.96 -12.64 -0.58
C PRO A 70 2.93 -13.75 -0.82
N ASN A 71 1.93 -13.86 0.05
CA ASN A 71 0.91 -14.91 -0.01
C ASN A 71 -0.44 -14.41 -0.55
N ILE A 72 -0.46 -13.27 -1.22
CA ILE A 72 -1.69 -12.78 -1.85
C ILE A 72 -2.08 -13.76 -2.96
N PRO A 73 -3.36 -14.19 -3.04
CA PRO A 73 -3.81 -15.01 -4.17
C PRO A 73 -3.52 -14.32 -5.50
N ALA A 74 -3.13 -15.10 -6.49
CA ALA A 74 -2.69 -14.56 -7.77
C ALA A 74 -3.72 -13.65 -8.43
N GLU A 75 -5.00 -14.01 -8.34
CA GLU A 75 -6.09 -13.23 -8.93
C GLU A 75 -6.23 -11.87 -8.26
N ILE A 76 -6.05 -11.82 -6.94
CA ILE A 76 -6.12 -10.58 -6.18
C ILE A 76 -4.91 -9.70 -6.51
N ALA A 77 -3.72 -10.30 -6.56
CA ALA A 77 -2.52 -9.56 -6.94
C ALA A 77 -2.66 -8.96 -8.33
N ALA A 78 -3.28 -9.69 -9.26
CA ALA A 78 -3.53 -9.22 -10.62
C ALA A 78 -4.47 -8.01 -10.61
N VAL A 79 -5.54 -8.04 -9.80
CA VAL A 79 -6.48 -6.91 -9.67
C VAL A 79 -5.73 -5.69 -9.14
N ILE A 80 -4.95 -5.84 -8.07
CA ILE A 80 -4.21 -4.73 -7.49
C ILE A 80 -3.21 -4.17 -8.49
N SER A 81 -2.43 -5.01 -9.15
CA SER A 81 -1.47 -4.58 -10.17
C SER A 81 -2.16 -3.78 -11.27
N ALA A 82 -3.33 -4.25 -11.73
CA ALA A 82 -4.07 -3.56 -12.78
C ALA A 82 -4.58 -2.19 -12.31
N VAL A 83 -5.08 -2.11 -11.07
CA VAL A 83 -5.55 -0.83 -10.50
C VAL A 83 -4.39 0.18 -10.40
N LEU A 84 -3.25 -0.26 -9.88
CA LEU A 84 -2.09 0.63 -9.72
C LEU A 84 -1.56 1.09 -11.07
N LEU A 85 -1.52 0.21 -12.06
CA LEU A 85 -1.08 0.56 -13.41
C LEU A 85 -2.07 1.52 -14.07
N ALA A 86 -3.37 1.27 -13.92
CA ALA A 86 -4.41 2.15 -14.47
C ALA A 86 -4.32 3.55 -13.86
N GLU A 87 -4.12 3.64 -12.56
CA GLU A 87 -3.98 4.94 -11.89
C GLU A 87 -2.75 5.70 -12.39
N TYR A 88 -1.63 5.00 -12.54
CA TYR A 88 -0.41 5.60 -13.09
C TYR A 88 -0.66 6.15 -14.50
N SER A 89 -1.34 5.38 -15.35
CA SER A 89 -1.66 5.80 -16.72
C SER A 89 -2.56 7.04 -16.72
N LEU A 90 -3.56 7.07 -15.84
CA LEU A 90 -4.47 8.23 -15.72
C LEU A 90 -3.71 9.48 -15.29
N GLU A 91 -2.79 9.35 -14.34
CA GLU A 91 -1.96 10.46 -13.88
C GLU A 91 -1.08 11.00 -15.00
N GLN A 92 -0.53 10.14 -15.83
CA GLN A 92 0.30 10.55 -16.97
C GLN A 92 -0.52 11.31 -18.01
N GLU A 93 -1.76 10.89 -18.28
CA GLU A 93 -2.65 11.56 -19.21
C GLU A 93 -3.05 12.95 -18.74
N MET A 94 -3.14 13.15 -17.42
CA MET A 94 -3.55 14.39 -16.80
C MET A 94 -2.38 15.36 -16.58
N ALA A 95 -1.15 14.88 -16.73
CA ALA A 95 0.05 15.69 -16.48
C ALA A 95 0.37 16.67 -17.60
#